data_27d51fd07abda3db15f7e00b9c078f8e
#
_entry.id   27d51fd07abda3db15f7e00b9c078f8e
#
_cell.length_a   1.000
_cell.length_b   1.000
_cell.length_c   1.000
_cell.angle_alpha   90.00
_cell.angle_beta   90.00
_cell.angle_gamma   90.00
#
_symmetry.space_group_name_H-M   'P 1'
#
loop_
_entity.id
_entity.type
_entity.pdbx_description
1 polymer ?
#
loop_
_entity_poly.entity_id
_entity_poly.type
_entity_poly.pdbx_seq_one_letter_code
_entity_poly.pdbx_strand_id
1 'polypeptide(L)'
;MIGRGRSGTVFLARHLGLDEERAIKRVRRTESGFIQEAALLKRLRHPGIPIIYDLEIDENYYYLIEEYLCGESLYARIERTGSLQTGELIRLGIELCRIMNYLHSFKPNPILYLDLHPGNLLICREQLKLIDFDQAALASLSQERSVCYGTKGFAAPEQYEGGTLDERTDIYAIGALLYYMGTGHAPEGEIKAGQGSCRGDLYILMGRCLRTEKKERCQSVREVLEALEKLEARIFAERHIPLLRIAAAGSRSGIGVTHTALGAVRYLRQKGVSCLYREQND
;
A
#
# COMPACT_ATOMS: atom_id res chain seq x y z
N MET A 1 -4.53 14.56 22.63
CA MET A 1 -3.79 13.33 22.36
C MET A 1 -4.46 12.64 21.21
N ILE A 2 -3.73 12.29 20.15
CA ILE A 2 -4.26 11.65 18.95
C ILE A 2 -3.69 10.24 18.73
N GLY A 3 -2.60 9.89 19.42
CA GLY A 3 -2.03 8.55 19.38
C GLY A 3 -1.16 8.26 20.60
N ARG A 4 -1.05 6.97 20.94
CA ARG A 4 -0.10 6.47 21.93
C ARG A 4 0.43 5.14 21.43
N GLY A 5 1.73 5.07 21.22
CA GLY A 5 2.44 3.89 20.73
C GLY A 5 3.53 3.45 21.71
N ARG A 6 4.29 2.44 21.27
CA ARG A 6 5.44 1.88 22.02
C ARG A 6 6.49 2.97 22.30
N SER A 7 6.78 3.79 21.32
CA SER A 7 7.85 4.79 21.32
C SER A 7 7.43 6.16 21.82
N GLY A 8 6.16 6.38 22.19
CA GLY A 8 5.78 7.68 22.71
C GLY A 8 4.29 8.01 22.59
N THR A 9 4.00 9.29 22.79
CA THR A 9 2.65 9.83 22.73
C THR A 9 2.59 10.96 21.70
N VAL A 10 1.61 10.91 20.81
CA VAL A 10 1.39 11.92 19.76
C VAL A 10 0.23 12.85 20.16
N PHE A 11 0.47 14.13 20.08
CA PHE A 11 -0.50 15.19 20.38
C PHE A 11 -0.82 15.99 19.11
N LEU A 12 -2.06 16.38 18.94
CA LEU A 12 -2.42 17.49 18.05
C LEU A 12 -2.10 18.80 18.75
N ALA A 13 -1.37 19.68 18.10
CA ALA A 13 -1.02 21.01 18.57
C ALA A 13 -1.32 22.04 17.48
N ARG A 14 -1.39 23.31 17.85
CA ARG A 14 -1.55 24.42 16.93
C ARG A 14 -0.36 25.35 17.02
N HIS A 15 0.26 25.65 15.91
CA HIS A 15 1.33 26.63 15.82
C HIS A 15 0.77 28.04 15.94
N LEU A 16 1.03 28.73 17.04
CA LEU A 16 0.35 29.99 17.36
C LEU A 16 0.61 31.12 16.35
N GLY A 17 1.82 31.19 15.79
CA GLY A 17 2.18 32.25 14.83
C GLY A 17 1.68 32.00 13.40
N LEU A 18 1.48 30.73 12.99
CA LEU A 18 1.05 30.39 11.64
C LEU A 18 -0.41 29.94 11.58
N ASP A 19 -1.02 29.73 12.74
CA ASP A 19 -2.38 29.21 12.88
C ASP A 19 -2.60 27.84 12.19
N GLU A 20 -1.58 26.98 12.22
CA GLU A 20 -1.57 25.68 11.54
C GLU A 20 -1.49 24.53 12.55
N GLU A 21 -2.14 23.42 12.20
CA GLU A 21 -2.06 22.18 12.98
C GLU A 21 -0.72 21.46 12.77
N ARG A 22 -0.21 20.89 13.86
CA ARG A 22 1.03 20.10 13.92
C ARG A 22 0.76 18.83 14.72
N ALA A 23 1.45 17.75 14.38
CA ALA A 23 1.60 16.61 15.26
C ALA A 23 2.87 16.78 16.09
N ILE A 24 2.81 16.47 17.39
CA ILE A 24 3.96 16.49 18.28
C ILE A 24 4.11 15.09 18.88
N LYS A 25 5.13 14.37 18.44
CA LYS A 25 5.54 13.08 19.03
C LYS A 25 6.45 13.35 20.22
N ARG A 26 5.97 13.01 21.43
CA ARG A 26 6.72 13.13 22.68
C ARG A 26 7.28 11.79 23.10
N VAL A 27 8.58 11.69 23.27
CA VAL A 27 9.32 10.48 23.62
C VAL A 27 10.21 10.75 24.84
N ARG A 28 10.32 9.78 25.75
CA ARG A 28 11.22 9.92 26.92
C ARG A 28 12.68 9.91 26.49
N ARG A 29 13.52 10.72 27.10
CA ARG A 29 14.96 10.79 26.80
C ARG A 29 15.72 9.49 27.10
N THR A 30 15.14 8.59 27.87
CA THR A 30 15.69 7.26 28.15
C THR A 30 15.54 6.29 26.96
N GLU A 31 14.70 6.62 25.98
CA GLU A 31 14.50 5.79 24.80
C GLU A 31 15.66 6.02 23.83
N SER A 32 16.41 4.94 23.56
CA SER A 32 17.50 4.96 22.57
C SER A 32 16.93 4.91 21.14
N GLY A 33 17.53 5.68 20.23
CA GLY A 33 17.17 5.62 18.80
C GLY A 33 16.36 6.82 18.30
N PHE A 34 15.62 7.54 19.16
CA PHE A 34 14.77 8.66 18.73
C PHE A 34 15.53 9.79 18.01
N ILE A 35 16.73 10.15 18.46
CA ILE A 35 17.55 11.16 17.77
C ILE A 35 17.96 10.67 16.38
N GLN A 36 18.23 9.37 16.23
CA GLN A 36 18.54 8.76 14.94
C GLN A 36 17.34 8.78 13.99
N GLU A 37 16.15 8.49 14.50
CA GLU A 37 14.88 8.63 13.76
C GLU A 37 14.69 10.06 13.27
N ALA A 38 14.77 11.05 14.16
CA ALA A 38 14.62 12.46 13.83
C ALA A 38 15.67 12.92 12.79
N ALA A 39 16.93 12.51 12.95
CA ALA A 39 18.01 12.81 12.01
C ALA A 39 17.79 12.16 10.64
N LEU A 40 17.20 10.96 10.59
CA LEU A 40 16.84 10.28 9.37
C LEU A 40 15.68 11.00 8.67
N LEU A 41 14.58 11.24 9.37
CA LEU A 41 13.39 11.90 8.86
C LEU A 41 13.67 13.30 8.32
N LYS A 42 14.55 14.07 9.00
CA LYS A 42 14.97 15.41 8.54
C LYS A 42 15.57 15.40 7.12
N ARG A 43 16.13 14.28 6.68
CA ARG A 43 16.76 14.12 5.36
C ARG A 43 15.78 13.66 4.29
N LEU A 44 14.61 13.14 4.68
CA LEU A 44 13.62 12.61 3.75
C LEU A 44 12.76 13.72 3.15
N ARG A 45 12.51 13.63 1.85
CA ARG A 45 11.64 14.53 1.10
C ARG A 45 10.82 13.71 0.12
N HIS A 46 9.64 13.30 0.53
CA HIS A 46 8.72 12.53 -0.29
C HIS A 46 7.27 12.87 0.09
N PRO A 47 6.34 13.06 -0.85
CA PRO A 47 4.96 13.43 -0.54
C PRO A 47 4.23 12.41 0.34
N GLY A 48 4.65 11.15 0.35
CA GLY A 48 4.10 10.09 1.21
C GLY A 48 4.72 9.99 2.60
N ILE A 49 5.62 10.92 3.00
CA ILE A 49 6.29 10.94 4.32
C ILE A 49 6.03 12.29 4.98
N PRO A 50 5.71 12.34 6.29
CA PRO A 50 5.47 13.61 6.99
C PRO A 50 6.69 14.53 6.95
N ILE A 51 6.44 15.83 6.84
CA ILE A 51 7.48 16.85 6.95
C ILE A 51 7.83 17.03 8.43
N ILE A 52 9.12 16.99 8.76
CA ILE A 52 9.61 17.37 10.07
C ILE A 52 9.89 18.87 10.07
N TYR A 53 9.28 19.57 11.00
CA TYR A 53 9.44 21.01 11.19
C TYR A 53 10.54 21.32 12.19
N ASP A 54 10.52 20.66 13.37
CA ASP A 54 11.46 20.94 14.43
C ASP A 54 11.65 19.76 15.40
N LEU A 55 12.70 19.85 16.23
CA LEU A 55 12.99 18.92 17.30
C LEU A 55 13.34 19.73 18.57
N GLU A 56 12.46 19.68 19.55
CA GLU A 56 12.63 20.33 20.84
C GLU A 56 12.99 19.33 21.94
N ILE A 57 13.66 19.80 22.98
CA ILE A 57 14.18 18.96 24.06
C ILE A 57 13.98 19.67 25.40
N ASP A 58 13.39 18.97 26.36
CA ASP A 58 13.38 19.40 27.77
C ASP A 58 14.17 18.42 28.65
N GLU A 59 14.07 18.55 29.96
CA GLU A 59 14.81 17.71 30.92
C GLU A 59 14.47 16.22 30.78
N ASN A 60 13.21 15.87 30.41
CA ASN A 60 12.68 14.52 30.48
C ASN A 60 12.31 13.95 29.11
N TYR A 61 12.04 14.80 28.12
CA TYR A 61 11.46 14.39 26.85
C TYR A 61 12.13 15.03 25.64
N TYR A 62 12.01 14.32 24.51
CA TYR A 62 12.16 14.83 23.16
C TYR A 62 10.77 15.11 22.57
N TYR A 63 10.65 16.15 21.76
CA TYR A 63 9.43 16.54 21.06
C TYR A 63 9.74 16.72 19.58
N LEU A 64 9.26 15.79 18.75
CA LEU A 64 9.35 15.90 17.30
C LEU A 64 8.10 16.61 16.79
N ILE A 65 8.29 17.79 16.19
CA ILE A 65 7.23 18.59 15.61
C ILE A 65 7.15 18.24 14.13
N GLU A 66 6.04 17.67 13.72
CA GLU A 66 5.84 17.14 12.36
C GLU A 66 4.51 17.57 11.74
N GLU A 67 4.38 17.34 10.44
CA GLU A 67 3.14 17.56 9.70
C GLU A 67 1.98 16.78 10.34
N TYR A 68 0.89 17.49 10.66
CA TYR A 68 -0.35 16.82 11.06
C TYR A 68 -1.05 16.24 9.84
N LEU A 69 -1.23 14.94 9.84
CA LEU A 69 -1.87 14.19 8.77
C LEU A 69 -3.31 13.88 9.15
N CYS A 70 -4.26 14.58 8.53
CA CYS A 70 -5.69 14.33 8.70
C CYS A 70 -6.11 13.17 7.77
N GLY A 71 -6.34 11.98 8.34
CA GLY A 71 -6.70 10.77 7.59
C GLY A 71 -7.11 9.64 8.51
N GLU A 72 -7.53 8.52 7.91
CA GLU A 72 -7.77 7.27 8.64
C GLU A 72 -6.61 6.30 8.40
N SER A 73 -6.28 5.47 9.40
CA SER A 73 -5.30 4.41 9.20
C SER A 73 -5.84 3.34 8.25
N LEU A 74 -4.93 2.67 7.53
CA LEU A 74 -5.31 1.52 6.70
C LEU A 74 -5.98 0.43 7.57
N TYR A 75 -5.55 0.30 8.83
CA TYR A 75 -6.19 -0.59 9.80
C TYR A 75 -7.67 -0.24 9.99
N ALA A 76 -7.98 1.02 10.33
CA ALA A 76 -9.36 1.48 10.52
C ALA A 76 -10.21 1.37 9.23
N ARG A 77 -9.60 1.65 8.07
CA ARG A 77 -10.26 1.47 6.77
C ARG A 77 -10.70 0.02 6.59
N ILE A 78 -9.79 -0.93 6.81
CA ILE A 78 -10.08 -2.37 6.65
C ILE A 78 -11.07 -2.87 7.71
N GLU A 79 -10.96 -2.45 8.98
CA GLU A 79 -11.95 -2.80 9.99
C GLU A 79 -13.38 -2.39 9.58
N ARG A 80 -13.51 -1.23 8.92
CA ARG A 80 -14.81 -0.72 8.47
C ARG A 80 -15.30 -1.37 7.18
N THR A 81 -14.44 -1.75 6.25
CA THR A 81 -14.82 -2.25 4.92
C THR A 81 -14.66 -3.76 4.75
N GLY A 82 -13.99 -4.43 5.67
CA GLY A 82 -13.59 -5.84 5.59
C GLY A 82 -12.40 -6.09 4.66
N SER A 83 -12.40 -5.51 3.47
CA SER A 83 -11.31 -5.58 2.49
C SER A 83 -11.45 -4.45 1.46
N LEU A 84 -10.40 -4.20 0.69
CA LEU A 84 -10.43 -3.20 -0.38
C LEU A 84 -10.84 -3.82 -1.72
N GLN A 85 -11.50 -3.01 -2.54
CA GLN A 85 -11.72 -3.35 -3.95
C GLN A 85 -10.38 -3.41 -4.69
N THR A 86 -10.25 -4.33 -5.65
CA THR A 86 -9.00 -4.59 -6.37
C THR A 86 -8.34 -3.31 -6.93
N GLY A 87 -9.13 -2.38 -7.46
CA GLY A 87 -8.60 -1.12 -8.01
C GLY A 87 -8.00 -0.20 -6.92
N GLU A 88 -8.65 -0.08 -5.77
CA GLU A 88 -8.15 0.70 -4.62
C GLU A 88 -6.90 0.04 -4.03
N LEU A 89 -6.91 -1.28 -3.89
CA LEU A 89 -5.77 -2.05 -3.40
C LEU A 89 -4.53 -1.83 -4.28
N ILE A 90 -4.67 -1.95 -5.61
CA ILE A 90 -3.55 -1.77 -6.53
C ILE A 90 -3.05 -0.32 -6.48
N ARG A 91 -3.92 0.67 -6.47
CA ARG A 91 -3.55 2.09 -6.35
C ARG A 91 -2.74 2.35 -5.07
N LEU A 92 -3.25 1.93 -3.90
CA LEU A 92 -2.54 2.09 -2.63
C LEU A 92 -1.23 1.29 -2.59
N GLY A 93 -1.22 0.10 -3.18
CA GLY A 93 -0.02 -0.72 -3.34
C GLY A 93 1.06 -0.03 -4.18
N ILE A 94 0.68 0.63 -5.28
CA ILE A 94 1.59 1.43 -6.11
C ILE A 94 2.16 2.60 -5.32
N GLU A 95 1.30 3.35 -4.59
CA GLU A 95 1.76 4.47 -3.74
C GLU A 95 2.73 4.00 -2.66
N LEU A 96 2.41 2.87 -1.97
CA LEU A 96 3.30 2.24 -1.01
C LEU A 96 4.66 1.88 -1.64
N CYS A 97 4.64 1.20 -2.79
CA CYS A 97 5.87 0.83 -3.48
C CYS A 97 6.70 2.05 -3.92
N ARG A 98 6.07 3.18 -4.27
CA ARG A 98 6.79 4.42 -4.60
C ARG A 98 7.50 5.00 -3.38
N ILE A 99 6.85 5.01 -2.21
CA ILE A 99 7.46 5.44 -0.94
C ILE A 99 8.64 4.52 -0.60
N MET A 100 8.42 3.20 -0.63
CA MET A 100 9.45 2.22 -0.28
C MET A 100 10.62 2.22 -1.28
N ASN A 101 10.36 2.39 -2.58
CA ASN A 101 11.41 2.53 -3.59
C ASN A 101 12.25 3.80 -3.37
N TYR A 102 11.63 4.90 -2.92
CA TYR A 102 12.36 6.11 -2.51
C TYR A 102 13.30 5.82 -1.35
N LEU A 103 12.83 5.13 -0.28
CA LEU A 103 13.65 4.76 0.87
C LEU A 103 14.81 3.84 0.48
N HIS A 104 14.55 2.80 -0.29
CA HIS A 104 15.56 1.84 -0.74
C HIS A 104 16.56 2.45 -1.75
N SER A 105 16.19 3.54 -2.44
CA SER A 105 17.09 4.26 -3.35
C SER A 105 17.90 5.34 -2.66
N PHE A 106 17.77 5.50 -1.34
CA PHE A 106 18.46 6.55 -0.59
C PHE A 106 19.98 6.37 -0.60
N LYS A 107 20.72 7.48 -0.74
CA LYS A 107 22.19 7.45 -0.84
C LYS A 107 22.84 8.06 0.40
N PRO A 108 24.00 7.56 0.86
CA PRO A 108 24.82 6.48 0.25
C PRO A 108 24.29 5.06 0.55
N ASN A 109 23.44 4.89 1.56
CA ASN A 109 22.93 3.57 1.97
C ASN A 109 21.41 3.55 1.91
N PRO A 110 20.80 2.46 1.43
CA PRO A 110 19.36 2.24 1.52
C PRO A 110 18.84 2.39 2.95
N ILE A 111 17.62 2.89 3.06
CA ILE A 111 16.88 2.92 4.33
C ILE A 111 15.90 1.76 4.31
N LEU A 112 16.01 0.88 5.29
CA LEU A 112 15.05 -0.18 5.58
C LEU A 112 14.02 0.36 6.55
N TYR A 113 12.73 0.11 6.30
CA TYR A 113 11.66 0.61 7.16
C TYR A 113 11.38 -0.32 8.35
N LEU A 114 11.35 -1.63 8.13
CA LEU A 114 11.34 -2.73 9.09
C LEU A 114 10.09 -2.90 9.97
N ASP A 115 9.17 -1.95 10.00
CA ASP A 115 7.91 -2.07 10.76
C ASP A 115 6.68 -1.68 9.91
N LEU A 116 6.62 -2.23 8.70
CA LEU A 116 5.54 -1.95 7.78
C LEU A 116 4.28 -2.76 8.14
N HIS A 117 3.26 -2.06 8.65
CA HIS A 117 1.97 -2.66 9.02
C HIS A 117 0.82 -1.65 8.85
N PRO A 118 -0.47 -2.10 8.88
CA PRO A 118 -1.61 -1.23 8.54
C PRO A 118 -1.78 0.00 9.44
N GLY A 119 -1.28 -0.06 10.69
CA GLY A 119 -1.34 1.05 11.63
C GLY A 119 -0.40 2.19 11.28
N ASN A 120 0.70 1.91 10.56
CA ASN A 120 1.70 2.89 10.15
C ASN A 120 1.41 3.50 8.76
N LEU A 121 0.24 3.21 8.19
CA LEU A 121 -0.21 3.75 6.92
C LEU A 121 -1.48 4.57 7.13
N LEU A 122 -1.44 5.85 6.78
CA LEU A 122 -2.60 6.75 6.79
C LEU A 122 -3.08 7.03 5.37
N ILE A 123 -4.39 7.06 5.18
CA ILE A 123 -5.04 7.47 3.93
C ILE A 123 -5.57 8.89 4.15
N CYS A 124 -4.87 9.86 3.55
CA CYS A 124 -5.16 11.28 3.67
C CYS A 124 -5.62 11.83 2.32
N ARG A 125 -6.90 12.20 2.18
CA ARG A 125 -7.45 12.68 0.90
C ARG A 125 -7.09 11.78 -0.28
N GLU A 126 -7.29 10.46 -0.13
CA GLU A 126 -6.97 9.42 -1.11
C GLU A 126 -5.48 9.18 -1.38
N GLN A 127 -4.56 9.84 -0.68
CA GLN A 127 -3.11 9.62 -0.75
C GLN A 127 -2.62 8.80 0.42
N LEU A 128 -1.72 7.86 0.17
CA LEU A 128 -1.08 7.07 1.20
C LEU A 128 0.09 7.83 1.82
N LYS A 129 0.12 7.83 3.15
CA LYS A 129 1.20 8.39 3.95
C LYS A 129 1.77 7.30 4.86
N LEU A 130 3.09 7.20 4.90
CA LEU A 130 3.85 6.31 5.79
C LEU A 130 4.30 7.11 7.00
N ILE A 131 3.95 6.64 8.20
CA ILE A 131 4.28 7.30 9.47
C ILE A 131 5.09 6.35 10.36
N ASP A 132 5.67 6.87 11.43
CA ASP A 132 6.40 6.13 12.45
C ASP A 132 7.65 5.40 11.94
N PHE A 133 8.79 6.09 12.01
CA PHE A 133 10.08 5.59 11.53
C PHE A 133 10.99 5.04 12.65
N ASP A 134 10.42 4.69 13.80
CA ASP A 134 11.18 4.23 14.99
C ASP A 134 12.10 3.05 14.71
N GLN A 135 11.66 2.12 13.86
CA GLN A 135 12.44 0.93 13.50
C GLN A 135 13.28 1.13 12.24
N ALA A 136 13.08 2.23 11.52
CA ALA A 136 13.81 2.49 10.29
C ALA A 136 15.31 2.63 10.54
N ALA A 137 16.11 2.07 9.64
CA ALA A 137 17.56 2.07 9.77
C ALA A 137 18.25 2.11 8.41
N LEU A 138 19.45 2.67 8.37
CA LEU A 138 20.34 2.49 7.24
C LEU A 138 20.72 1.00 7.12
N ALA A 139 20.70 0.45 5.92
CA ALA A 139 21.00 -0.98 5.69
C ALA A 139 22.39 -1.38 6.22
N SER A 140 23.37 -0.46 6.18
CA SER A 140 24.70 -0.70 6.75
C SER A 140 24.74 -0.87 8.26
N LEU A 141 23.77 -0.30 9.00
CA LEU A 141 23.69 -0.36 10.47
C LEU A 141 22.72 -1.44 10.95
N SER A 142 21.86 -1.95 10.07
CA SER A 142 20.87 -2.98 10.42
C SER A 142 21.50 -4.36 10.70
N GLN A 143 22.71 -4.60 10.19
CA GLN A 143 23.45 -5.86 10.42
C GLN A 143 23.96 -6.02 11.85
N GLU A 144 24.09 -4.92 12.61
CA GLU A 144 24.54 -4.93 14.01
C GLU A 144 23.39 -5.17 15.01
N ARG A 145 22.14 -5.16 14.54
CA ARG A 145 20.98 -5.41 15.39
C ARG A 145 20.77 -6.92 15.56
N SER A 146 20.96 -7.40 16.77
CA SER A 146 20.82 -8.83 17.12
C SER A 146 19.37 -9.34 17.06
N VAL A 147 18.37 -8.48 17.23
CA VAL A 147 16.93 -8.80 17.06
C VAL A 147 16.21 -7.53 16.61
N CYS A 148 15.43 -7.64 15.55
CA CYS A 148 14.57 -6.56 15.07
C CYS A 148 13.11 -7.02 15.24
N TYR A 149 12.40 -6.40 16.16
CA TYR A 149 11.00 -6.73 16.41
C TYR A 149 10.13 -6.05 15.37
N GLY A 150 9.45 -6.87 14.57
CA GLY A 150 8.40 -6.37 13.68
C GLY A 150 7.01 -6.72 14.17
N THR A 151 5.99 -6.20 13.52
CA THR A 151 4.59 -6.46 13.85
C THR A 151 4.18 -7.86 13.39
N LYS A 152 3.67 -8.68 14.32
CA LYS A 152 3.25 -10.06 14.05
C LYS A 152 2.27 -10.12 12.87
N GLY A 153 2.53 -11.05 11.94
CA GLY A 153 1.73 -11.23 10.72
C GLY A 153 2.19 -10.35 9.54
N PHE A 154 3.06 -9.36 9.77
CA PHE A 154 3.60 -8.47 8.72
C PHE A 154 5.13 -8.56 8.63
N ALA A 155 5.81 -8.80 9.74
CA ALA A 155 7.27 -8.88 9.77
C ALA A 155 7.78 -10.16 9.10
N ALA A 156 8.90 -10.04 8.40
CA ALA A 156 9.56 -11.15 7.73
C ALA A 156 10.18 -12.14 8.73
N PRO A 157 10.28 -13.43 8.37
CA PRO A 157 10.85 -14.46 9.25
C PRO A 157 12.22 -14.10 9.82
N GLU A 158 13.11 -13.56 8.99
CA GLU A 158 14.46 -13.16 9.38
C GLU A 158 14.52 -12.07 10.46
N GLN A 159 13.43 -11.32 10.68
CA GLN A 159 13.35 -10.33 11.76
C GLN A 159 13.24 -11.00 13.15
N TYR A 160 12.66 -12.20 13.20
CA TYR A 160 12.51 -12.98 14.44
C TYR A 160 13.67 -13.98 14.65
N GLU A 161 14.21 -14.49 13.55
CA GLU A 161 15.20 -15.57 13.58
C GLU A 161 16.66 -15.06 13.68
N GLY A 162 16.84 -13.71 13.62
CA GLY A 162 18.17 -13.12 13.74
C GLY A 162 19.01 -13.20 12.46
N GLY A 163 18.38 -13.12 11.30
CA GLY A 163 19.04 -13.08 10.00
C GLY A 163 19.53 -11.67 9.61
N THR A 164 20.35 -11.59 8.56
CA THR A 164 20.73 -10.30 7.97
C THR A 164 19.49 -9.62 7.35
N LEU A 165 19.31 -8.34 7.63
CA LEU A 165 18.21 -7.56 7.08
C LEU A 165 18.67 -6.80 5.84
N ASP A 166 17.83 -6.80 4.80
CA ASP A 166 18.04 -6.08 3.54
C ASP A 166 16.68 -5.63 2.96
N GLU A 167 16.69 -5.02 1.78
CA GLU A 167 15.48 -4.47 1.15
C GLU A 167 14.37 -5.53 0.95
N ARG A 168 14.75 -6.81 0.85
CA ARG A 168 13.81 -7.93 0.70
C ARG A 168 13.05 -8.24 1.99
N THR A 169 13.51 -7.75 3.13
CA THR A 169 12.78 -7.80 4.40
C THR A 169 11.52 -6.92 4.32
N ASP A 170 11.65 -5.70 3.81
CA ASP A 170 10.50 -4.82 3.59
C ASP A 170 9.58 -5.33 2.47
N ILE A 171 10.12 -6.01 1.44
CA ILE A 171 9.31 -6.62 0.37
C ILE A 171 8.37 -7.70 0.93
N TYR A 172 8.80 -8.47 1.91
CA TYR A 172 7.90 -9.41 2.60
C TYR A 172 6.73 -8.67 3.24
N ALA A 173 7.00 -7.59 3.96
CA ALA A 173 5.97 -6.78 4.62
C ALA A 173 5.02 -6.09 3.60
N ILE A 174 5.52 -5.66 2.44
CA ILE A 174 4.68 -5.18 1.33
C ILE A 174 3.73 -6.30 0.88
N GLY A 175 4.23 -7.52 0.67
CA GLY A 175 3.39 -8.67 0.32
C GLY A 175 2.30 -8.95 1.35
N ALA A 176 2.65 -8.89 2.65
CA ALA A 176 1.71 -9.08 3.75
C ALA A 176 0.63 -7.99 3.79
N LEU A 177 1.00 -6.73 3.53
CA LEU A 177 0.05 -5.63 3.45
C LEU A 177 -0.89 -5.74 2.24
N LEU A 178 -0.37 -6.09 1.06
CA LEU A 178 -1.21 -6.32 -0.12
C LEU A 178 -2.23 -7.44 0.14
N TYR A 179 -1.80 -8.52 0.78
CA TYR A 179 -2.69 -9.60 1.19
C TYR A 179 -3.75 -9.12 2.19
N TYR A 180 -3.33 -8.39 3.23
CA TYR A 180 -4.23 -7.81 4.23
C TYR A 180 -5.27 -6.88 3.60
N MET A 181 -4.86 -6.00 2.69
CA MET A 181 -5.77 -5.11 1.95
C MET A 181 -6.83 -5.89 1.16
N GLY A 182 -6.46 -7.03 0.57
CA GLY A 182 -7.37 -7.83 -0.25
C GLY A 182 -8.28 -8.78 0.52
N THR A 183 -7.90 -9.18 1.73
CA THR A 183 -8.59 -10.23 2.50
C THR A 183 -9.15 -9.77 3.84
N GLY A 184 -8.65 -8.66 4.39
CA GLY A 184 -8.97 -8.19 5.74
C GLY A 184 -8.19 -8.89 6.85
N HIS A 185 -7.34 -9.86 6.53
CA HIS A 185 -6.59 -10.66 7.49
C HIS A 185 -5.10 -10.68 7.14
N ALA A 186 -4.23 -10.70 8.16
CA ALA A 186 -2.81 -10.93 7.96
C ALA A 186 -2.58 -12.34 7.37
N PRO A 187 -1.53 -12.53 6.54
CA PRO A 187 -1.24 -13.85 5.99
C PRO A 187 -0.89 -14.86 7.08
N GLU A 188 -1.51 -16.05 7.04
CA GLU A 188 -1.21 -17.19 7.90
C GLU A 188 -0.80 -18.37 7.01
N GLY A 189 0.49 -18.72 7.03
CA GLY A 189 1.03 -19.81 6.22
C GLY A 189 1.07 -19.54 4.72
N GLU A 190 1.04 -20.60 3.91
CA GLU A 190 1.08 -20.48 2.44
C GLU A 190 -0.19 -19.85 1.88
N ILE A 191 -0.01 -18.82 1.03
CA ILE A 191 -1.11 -18.19 0.31
C ILE A 191 -1.62 -19.13 -0.77
N LYS A 192 -2.88 -19.55 -0.64
CA LYS A 192 -3.58 -20.33 -1.68
C LYS A 192 -4.28 -19.37 -2.65
N ALA A 193 -4.02 -19.54 -3.94
CA ALA A 193 -4.71 -18.80 -4.99
C ALA A 193 -6.24 -18.99 -4.86
N GLY A 194 -7.00 -17.91 -4.89
CA GLY A 194 -8.46 -17.93 -4.83
C GLY A 194 -9.11 -17.51 -3.52
N GLN A 195 -8.35 -17.12 -2.50
CA GLN A 195 -8.91 -16.54 -1.28
C GLN A 195 -9.03 -15.00 -1.43
N GLY A 196 -10.22 -14.47 -1.18
CA GLY A 196 -10.50 -13.03 -1.22
C GLY A 196 -10.92 -12.48 -2.61
N SER A 197 -11.06 -11.17 -2.71
CA SER A 197 -11.54 -10.44 -3.91
C SER A 197 -10.45 -10.14 -4.95
N CYS A 198 -9.21 -10.56 -4.72
CA CYS A 198 -8.07 -10.25 -5.57
C CYS A 198 -8.03 -11.12 -6.84
N ARG A 199 -7.47 -10.58 -7.93
CA ARG A 199 -7.21 -11.34 -9.15
C ARG A 199 -6.05 -12.33 -8.94
N GLY A 200 -6.06 -13.45 -9.66
CA GLY A 200 -5.05 -14.51 -9.54
C GLY A 200 -3.61 -14.00 -9.67
N ASP A 201 -3.35 -13.07 -10.61
CA ASP A 201 -2.02 -12.48 -10.82
C ASP A 201 -1.52 -11.68 -9.61
N LEU A 202 -2.45 -11.01 -8.91
CA LEU A 202 -2.14 -10.29 -7.68
C LEU A 202 -1.77 -11.25 -6.55
N TYR A 203 -2.46 -12.40 -6.45
CA TYR A 203 -2.10 -13.46 -5.51
C TYR A 203 -0.73 -14.06 -5.80
N ILE A 204 -0.39 -14.25 -7.07
CA ILE A 204 0.94 -14.74 -7.48
C ILE A 204 2.02 -13.75 -7.02
N LEU A 205 1.80 -12.44 -7.22
CA LEU A 205 2.71 -11.39 -6.77
C LEU A 205 2.88 -11.41 -5.24
N MET A 206 1.75 -11.43 -4.50
CA MET A 206 1.75 -11.51 -3.04
C MET A 206 2.49 -12.75 -2.55
N GLY A 207 2.19 -13.93 -3.12
CA GLY A 207 2.84 -15.19 -2.75
C GLY A 207 4.35 -15.17 -3.01
N ARG A 208 4.80 -14.48 -4.07
CA ARG A 208 6.21 -14.30 -4.34
C ARG A 208 6.89 -13.37 -3.32
N CYS A 209 6.25 -12.27 -2.93
CA CYS A 209 6.77 -11.39 -1.88
C CYS A 209 6.90 -12.12 -0.53
N LEU A 210 5.97 -13.03 -0.22
CA LEU A 210 5.87 -13.75 1.06
C LEU A 210 6.67 -15.05 1.15
N ARG A 211 7.57 -15.33 0.19
CA ARG A 211 8.46 -16.48 0.29
C ARG A 211 9.34 -16.38 1.55
N THR A 212 9.51 -17.50 2.25
CA THR A 212 10.38 -17.57 3.42
C THR A 212 11.83 -17.23 3.03
N GLU A 213 12.31 -17.85 1.97
CA GLU A 213 13.64 -17.62 1.43
C GLU A 213 13.70 -16.29 0.65
N LYS A 214 14.55 -15.36 1.10
CA LYS A 214 14.72 -14.05 0.46
C LYS A 214 15.04 -14.10 -1.04
N LYS A 215 15.85 -15.09 -1.46
CA LYS A 215 16.23 -15.28 -2.88
C LYS A 215 15.05 -15.62 -3.79
N GLU A 216 13.95 -16.15 -3.21
CA GLU A 216 12.75 -16.51 -3.94
C GLU A 216 11.71 -15.38 -4.01
N ARG A 217 11.90 -14.31 -3.21
CA ARG A 217 11.06 -13.10 -3.23
C ARG A 217 11.31 -12.27 -4.49
N CYS A 218 10.50 -11.26 -4.72
CA CYS A 218 10.88 -10.14 -5.57
C CYS A 218 12.20 -9.56 -5.05
N GLN A 219 13.12 -9.21 -5.95
CA GLN A 219 14.47 -8.80 -5.56
C GLN A 219 14.61 -7.29 -5.33
N SER A 220 13.60 -6.52 -5.73
CA SER A 220 13.51 -5.08 -5.47
C SER A 220 12.07 -4.64 -5.36
N VAL A 221 11.81 -3.53 -4.64
CA VAL A 221 10.48 -2.90 -4.59
C VAL A 221 10.06 -2.42 -5.98
N ARG A 222 11.02 -2.04 -6.83
CA ARG A 222 10.77 -1.67 -8.21
C ARG A 222 10.12 -2.80 -9.01
N GLU A 223 10.54 -4.04 -8.81
CA GLU A 223 9.92 -5.21 -9.46
C GLU A 223 8.45 -5.37 -9.03
N VAL A 224 8.14 -5.15 -7.74
CA VAL A 224 6.77 -5.17 -7.23
C VAL A 224 5.95 -4.04 -7.83
N LEU A 225 6.51 -2.82 -7.88
CA LEU A 225 5.87 -1.64 -8.45
C LEU A 225 5.49 -1.86 -9.92
N GLU A 226 6.43 -2.32 -10.74
CA GLU A 226 6.20 -2.59 -12.17
C GLU A 226 5.13 -3.67 -12.39
N ALA A 227 5.07 -4.68 -11.51
CA ALA A 227 4.02 -5.70 -11.57
C ALA A 227 2.63 -5.11 -11.25
N LEU A 228 2.52 -4.27 -10.22
CA LEU A 228 1.28 -3.58 -9.86
C LEU A 228 0.82 -2.60 -10.94
N GLU A 229 1.73 -1.82 -11.53
CA GLU A 229 1.40 -0.89 -12.63
C GLU A 229 0.90 -1.61 -13.88
N LYS A 230 1.45 -2.78 -14.20
CA LYS A 230 0.93 -3.65 -15.27
C LYS A 230 -0.49 -4.16 -14.97
N LEU A 231 -0.76 -4.54 -13.71
CA LEU A 231 -2.11 -4.95 -13.30
C LEU A 231 -3.10 -3.79 -13.38
N GLU A 232 -2.72 -2.59 -12.94
CA GLU A 232 -3.54 -1.39 -13.05
C GLU A 232 -3.91 -1.08 -14.51
N ALA A 233 -2.93 -1.09 -15.40
CA ALA A 233 -3.15 -0.85 -16.84
C ALA A 233 -4.12 -1.88 -17.46
N ARG A 234 -4.04 -3.15 -17.06
CA ARG A 234 -4.96 -4.19 -17.53
C ARG A 234 -6.39 -3.95 -17.04
N ILE A 235 -6.56 -3.58 -15.77
CA ILE A 235 -7.88 -3.25 -15.20
C ILE A 235 -8.49 -2.06 -15.93
N PHE A 236 -7.66 -1.04 -16.20
CA PHE A 236 -8.09 0.15 -16.93
C PHE A 236 -8.53 -0.21 -18.36
N ALA A 237 -7.74 -1.00 -19.08
CA ALA A 237 -8.06 -1.45 -20.43
C ALA A 237 -9.36 -2.27 -20.48
N GLU A 238 -9.57 -3.18 -19.52
CA GLU A 238 -10.80 -3.97 -19.42
C GLU A 238 -12.05 -3.12 -19.12
N ARG A 239 -11.92 -2.02 -18.35
CA ARG A 239 -13.03 -1.09 -18.08
C ARG A 239 -13.34 -0.17 -19.26
N HIS A 240 -12.38 0.07 -20.13
CA HIS A 240 -12.50 0.97 -21.28
C HIS A 240 -12.67 0.22 -22.60
N ILE A 241 -13.18 -1.02 -22.60
CA ILE A 241 -13.66 -1.65 -23.83
C ILE A 241 -14.81 -0.76 -24.32
N PRO A 242 -14.67 -0.06 -25.47
CA PRO A 242 -15.73 0.79 -25.97
C PRO A 242 -16.95 -0.08 -26.24
N LEU A 243 -18.05 0.18 -25.54
CA LEU A 243 -19.34 -0.42 -25.83
C LEU A 243 -19.79 0.09 -27.19
N LEU A 244 -19.48 -0.65 -28.25
CA LEU A 244 -20.06 -0.39 -29.59
C LEU A 244 -21.57 -0.71 -29.52
N ARG A 245 -22.40 0.32 -29.58
CA ARG A 245 -23.86 0.19 -29.69
C ARG A 245 -24.20 0.18 -31.13
N ILE A 246 -24.67 -0.97 -31.64
CA ILE A 246 -25.19 -1.10 -32.99
C ILE A 246 -26.72 -1.11 -32.88
N ALA A 247 -27.37 -0.09 -33.43
CA ALA A 247 -28.82 -0.05 -33.55
C ALA A 247 -29.21 -0.59 -34.92
N ALA A 248 -30.10 -1.57 -34.95
CA ALA A 248 -30.76 -2.03 -36.19
C ALA A 248 -32.20 -1.56 -36.11
N ALA A 249 -32.63 -0.76 -37.07
CA ALA A 249 -33.99 -0.26 -37.16
C ALA A 249 -34.65 -0.66 -38.49
N GLY A 250 -35.92 -0.96 -38.44
CA GLY A 250 -36.73 -1.25 -39.62
C GLY A 250 -37.80 -0.19 -39.84
N SER A 251 -38.13 0.07 -41.07
CA SER A 251 -39.18 1.02 -41.47
C SER A 251 -40.61 0.52 -41.30
N ARG A 252 -40.78 -0.79 -41.06
CA ARG A 252 -42.09 -1.44 -40.88
C ARG A 252 -41.95 -2.66 -39.96
N SER A 253 -43.03 -2.99 -39.26
CA SER A 253 -43.13 -4.24 -38.50
C SER A 253 -42.99 -5.47 -39.44
N GLY A 254 -42.27 -6.51 -38.98
CA GLY A 254 -42.14 -7.75 -39.69
C GLY A 254 -41.04 -7.85 -40.75
N ILE A 255 -40.19 -6.86 -40.94
CA ILE A 255 -39.08 -6.91 -41.94
C ILE A 255 -37.82 -7.64 -41.48
N GLY A 256 -37.88 -8.39 -40.38
CA GLY A 256 -36.79 -9.26 -39.95
C GLY A 256 -35.60 -8.57 -39.22
N VAL A 257 -35.78 -7.34 -38.75
CA VAL A 257 -34.73 -6.60 -38.03
C VAL A 257 -34.22 -7.38 -36.81
N THR A 258 -35.11 -7.94 -36.01
CA THR A 258 -34.77 -8.77 -34.85
C THR A 258 -33.91 -9.98 -35.26
N HIS A 259 -34.27 -10.62 -36.38
CA HIS A 259 -33.54 -11.79 -36.91
C HIS A 259 -32.12 -11.42 -37.35
N THR A 260 -31.98 -10.27 -38.02
CA THR A 260 -30.67 -9.73 -38.45
C THR A 260 -29.81 -9.33 -37.23
N ALA A 261 -30.40 -8.67 -36.23
CA ALA A 261 -29.71 -8.28 -35.00
C ALA A 261 -29.23 -9.52 -34.22
N LEU A 262 -30.07 -10.54 -34.06
CA LEU A 262 -29.71 -11.80 -33.40
C LEU A 262 -28.64 -12.57 -34.18
N GLY A 263 -28.69 -12.55 -35.51
CA GLY A 263 -27.65 -13.12 -36.37
C GLY A 263 -26.29 -12.44 -36.17
N ALA A 264 -26.28 -11.11 -36.10
CA ALA A 264 -25.08 -10.34 -35.83
C ALA A 264 -24.50 -10.65 -34.43
N VAL A 265 -25.33 -10.73 -33.38
CA VAL A 265 -24.91 -11.11 -32.03
C VAL A 265 -24.30 -12.51 -32.01
N ARG A 266 -24.94 -13.47 -32.71
CA ARG A 266 -24.43 -14.85 -32.82
C ARG A 266 -23.06 -14.90 -33.51
N TYR A 267 -22.92 -14.19 -34.62
CA TYR A 267 -21.64 -14.09 -35.35
C TYR A 267 -20.53 -13.48 -34.49
N LEU A 268 -20.81 -12.36 -33.82
CA LEU A 268 -19.83 -11.69 -32.95
C LEU A 268 -19.37 -12.58 -31.78
N ARG A 269 -20.33 -13.33 -31.17
CA ARG A 269 -19.99 -14.29 -30.09
C ARG A 269 -19.12 -15.44 -30.61
N GLN A 270 -19.34 -15.94 -31.83
CA GLN A 270 -18.47 -16.95 -32.45
C GLN A 270 -17.05 -16.42 -32.69
N LYS A 271 -16.89 -15.11 -32.87
CA LYS A 271 -15.59 -14.42 -32.98
C LYS A 271 -14.98 -14.01 -31.64
N GLY A 272 -15.54 -14.48 -30.51
CA GLY A 272 -15.04 -14.17 -29.16
C GLY A 272 -15.41 -12.78 -28.64
N VAL A 273 -16.27 -12.03 -29.32
CA VAL A 273 -16.74 -10.72 -28.88
C VAL A 273 -17.88 -10.88 -27.89
N SER A 274 -17.74 -10.34 -26.68
CA SER A 274 -18.83 -10.30 -25.71
C SER A 274 -19.88 -9.27 -26.14
N CYS A 275 -21.13 -9.70 -26.35
CA CYS A 275 -22.21 -8.82 -26.78
C CYS A 275 -23.53 -9.20 -26.12
N LEU A 276 -24.39 -8.19 -25.90
CA LEU A 276 -25.75 -8.32 -25.41
C LEU A 276 -26.73 -7.82 -26.47
N TYR A 277 -27.84 -8.52 -26.62
CA TYR A 277 -29.00 -8.05 -27.39
C TYR A 277 -30.04 -7.48 -26.44
N ARG A 278 -30.56 -6.31 -26.78
CA ARG A 278 -31.70 -5.70 -26.08
C ARG A 278 -32.70 -5.19 -27.12
N GLU A 279 -33.92 -5.67 -27.05
CA GLU A 279 -35.01 -5.15 -27.83
C GLU A 279 -35.64 -3.97 -27.11
N GLN A 280 -35.86 -2.89 -27.86
CA GLN A 280 -36.56 -1.71 -27.36
C GLN A 280 -37.85 -1.65 -28.15
N ASN A 281 -38.93 -2.07 -27.54
CA ASN A 281 -40.28 -1.92 -28.08
C ASN A 281 -40.83 -0.63 -27.52
N ASP A 282 -41.17 0.33 -28.37
CA ASP A 282 -41.91 1.54 -28.03
C ASP A 282 -43.37 1.20 -27.72
#